data_e8600b54b19d1aad5f7d6b7e723fc412
#
_entry.id   e8600b54b19d1aad5f7d6b7e723fc412
#
_cell.length_a   1.000
_cell.length_b   1.000
_cell.length_c   1.000
_cell.angle_alpha   90.00
_cell.angle_beta   90.00
_cell.angle_gamma   90.00
#
_symmetry.space_group_name_H-M   'P 1'
#
loop_
_entity.id
_entity.type
_entity.pdbx_description
1 polymer ?
#
loop_
_entity_poly.entity_id
_entity_poly.type
_entity_poly.pdbx_seq_one_letter_code
_entity_poly.pdbx_strand_id
1 'polypeptide(L)' 'MLRNIWHSSNSAAEDLGTTEIKLSYLRENGFLKPGIHWRSSPLGQKKPWNPEVLYNSILCRKIIDEFYSEEKYDQYAA' A
#
# COMPACT_ATOMS: atom_id res chain seq x y z
N MET A 1 15.35 13.36 13.59
CA MET A 1 14.24 12.51 14.07
C MET A 1 13.74 11.63 12.94
N LEU A 2 13.54 10.37 13.24
CA LEU A 2 13.07 9.41 12.24
C LEU A 2 11.55 9.47 12.14
N ARG A 3 11.06 9.59 10.93
CA ARG A 3 9.63 9.51 10.67
C ARG A 3 9.22 8.06 10.52
N ASN A 4 8.05 7.74 11.02
CA ASN A 4 7.49 6.42 10.83
C ASN A 4 6.91 6.34 9.42
N ILE A 5 7.57 5.59 8.56
CA ILE A 5 7.13 5.41 7.17
C ILE A 5 6.26 4.17 7.00
N TRP A 6 6.12 3.37 8.03
CA TRP A 6 5.31 2.16 8.02
C TRP A 6 3.96 2.46 8.66
N HIS A 7 2.90 2.36 7.89
CA HIS A 7 1.55 2.69 8.32
C HIS A 7 0.62 1.49 8.18
N SER A 8 -0.39 1.43 9.06
CA SER A 8 -1.44 0.42 8.92
C SER A 8 -2.18 0.62 7.60
N SER A 9 -2.95 -0.39 7.18
CA SER A 9 -3.70 -0.31 5.91
C SER A 9 -4.58 0.93 5.86
N ASN A 10 -5.28 1.21 6.93
CA ASN A 10 -6.18 2.36 6.99
C ASN A 10 -5.42 3.68 6.85
N SER A 11 -4.37 3.84 7.66
CA SER A 11 -3.56 5.07 7.63
C SER A 11 -2.86 5.24 6.28
N ALA A 12 -2.35 4.15 5.73
CA ALA A 12 -1.68 4.20 4.44
C ALA A 12 -2.65 4.59 3.34
N ALA A 13 -3.86 4.03 3.35
CA ALA A 13 -4.87 4.36 2.36
C ALA A 13 -5.22 5.84 2.39
N GLU A 14 -5.39 6.40 3.59
CA GLU A 14 -5.68 7.83 3.73
C GLU A 14 -4.53 8.68 3.23
N ASP A 15 -3.30 8.34 3.62
CA ASP A 15 -2.12 9.10 3.22
C ASP A 15 -1.89 9.07 1.72
N LEU A 16 -2.20 7.95 1.10
CA LEU A 16 -1.97 7.75 -0.34
C LEU A 16 -3.17 8.15 -1.20
N GLY A 17 -4.28 8.52 -0.57
CA GLY A 17 -5.48 8.89 -1.31
C GLY A 17 -6.12 7.73 -2.04
N THR A 18 -6.06 6.53 -1.47
CA THR A 18 -6.61 5.33 -2.07
C THR A 18 -7.45 4.58 -1.03
N THR A 19 -7.74 3.32 -1.28
CA THR A 19 -8.52 2.49 -0.37
C THR A 19 -7.73 1.27 0.07
N GLU A 20 -8.14 0.67 1.18
CA GLU A 20 -7.50 -0.56 1.66
C GLU A 20 -7.65 -1.69 0.66
N ILE A 21 -8.78 -1.72 -0.04
CA ILE A 21 -9.04 -2.73 -1.07
C ILE A 21 -8.03 -2.61 -2.20
N LYS A 22 -7.77 -1.39 -2.65
CA LYS A 22 -6.78 -1.14 -3.70
C LYS A 22 -5.38 -1.55 -3.26
N LEU A 23 -5.01 -1.24 -2.02
CA LEU A 23 -3.71 -1.63 -1.50
C LEU A 23 -3.58 -3.15 -1.46
N SER A 24 -4.62 -3.85 -1.01
CA SER A 24 -4.63 -5.31 -1.00
C SER A 24 -4.49 -5.87 -2.42
N TYR A 25 -5.20 -5.29 -3.37
CA TYR A 25 -5.13 -5.70 -4.77
C TYR A 25 -3.69 -5.58 -5.29
N LEU A 26 -3.06 -4.44 -5.06
CA LEU A 26 -1.70 -4.20 -5.54
C LEU A 26 -0.70 -5.15 -4.87
N ARG A 27 -0.90 -5.44 -3.59
CA ARG A 27 -0.06 -6.37 -2.86
C ARG A 27 -0.21 -7.81 -3.37
N GLU A 28 -1.46 -8.24 -3.54
CA GLU A 28 -1.75 -9.61 -3.97
C GLU A 28 -1.34 -9.89 -5.41
N ASN A 29 -1.31 -8.86 -6.24
CA ASN A 29 -0.93 -9.01 -7.65
C ASN A 29 0.55 -8.71 -7.90
N GLY A 30 1.34 -8.54 -6.85
CA GLY A 30 2.78 -8.42 -6.99
C GLY A 30 3.30 -7.04 -7.36
N PHE A 31 2.44 -6.04 -7.41
CA PHE A 31 2.86 -4.67 -7.66
C PHE A 31 3.60 -4.08 -6.46
N LEU A 32 3.20 -4.50 -5.27
CA LEU A 32 3.89 -4.11 -4.04
C LEU A 32 4.71 -5.29 -3.54
N LYS A 33 6.00 -5.10 -3.37
CA LYS A 33 6.94 -6.17 -3.03
C LYS A 33 7.06 -6.33 -1.52
N PRO A 34 7.03 -7.56 -1.02
CA PRO A 34 7.19 -7.79 0.43
C PRO A 34 8.58 -7.35 0.91
N GLY A 35 8.59 -6.75 2.08
CA GLY A 35 9.83 -6.25 2.67
C GLY A 35 10.24 -4.88 2.17
N ILE A 36 9.71 -4.44 1.04
CA ILE A 36 10.02 -3.13 0.43
C ILE A 36 8.84 -2.20 0.56
N HIS A 37 7.70 -2.60 0.00
CA HIS A 37 6.49 -1.78 -0.01
C HIS A 37 5.55 -2.11 1.13
N TRP A 38 5.60 -3.34 1.63
CA TRP A 38 4.75 -3.77 2.72
C TRP A 38 5.47 -4.84 3.55
N ARG A 39 5.00 -5.01 4.77
CA ARG A 39 5.50 -6.08 5.64
C ARG A 39 4.41 -6.46 6.64
N SER A 40 4.51 -7.66 7.19
CA SER A 40 3.63 -8.09 8.27
C SER A 40 4.22 -7.67 9.60
N SER A 41 3.37 -7.23 10.49
CA SER A 41 3.80 -6.85 11.83
C SER A 41 3.28 -7.88 12.84
N PRO A 42 4.18 -8.71 13.41
CA PRO A 42 3.74 -9.68 14.42
C PRO A 42 3.38 -9.01 15.75
N LEU A 43 3.78 -7.76 15.92
CA LEU A 43 3.50 -7.01 17.14
C LEU A 43 2.20 -6.21 17.07
N GLY A 44 1.47 -6.34 15.98
CA GLY A 44 0.20 -5.64 15.83
C GLY A 44 -0.87 -6.20 16.73
N GLN A 45 -2.01 -5.51 16.77
CA GLN A 45 -3.15 -5.90 17.59
C GLN A 45 -3.89 -7.10 17.04
N LYS A 46 -3.55 -7.51 15.83
CA LYS A 46 -4.23 -8.60 15.17
C LYS A 46 -3.77 -9.96 15.68
N LYS A 47 -4.58 -10.95 15.44
CA LYS A 47 -4.28 -12.31 15.89
C LYS A 47 -3.08 -12.87 15.13
N PRO A 48 -2.34 -13.85 15.71
CA PRO A 48 -1.15 -14.40 15.05
C PRO A 48 -1.40 -14.96 13.65
N TRP A 49 -2.60 -15.50 13.42
CA TRP A 49 -2.93 -16.04 12.09
C TRP A 49 -3.42 -15.00 11.11
N ASN A 50 -3.55 -13.76 11.57
CA ASN A 50 -3.97 -12.65 10.72
C ASN A 50 -3.19 -11.41 11.13
N PRO A 51 -1.89 -11.37 10.85
CA PRO A 51 -1.04 -10.27 11.27
C PRO A 51 -1.42 -8.98 10.55
N GLU A 52 -1.14 -7.87 11.20
CA GLU A 52 -1.37 -6.58 10.59
C GLU A 52 -0.36 -6.36 9.47
N VAL A 53 -0.85 -5.85 8.35
CA VAL A 53 0.02 -5.48 7.22
C VAL A 53 0.34 -4.00 7.32
N LEU A 54 1.62 -3.68 7.24
CA LEU A 54 2.10 -2.30 7.25
C LEU A 54 2.62 -1.96 5.86
N TYR A 55 2.34 -0.74 5.42
CA TYR A 55 2.75 -0.27 4.11
C TYR A 55 3.75 0.88 4.24
N ASN A 56 4.77 0.87 3.39
CA ASN A 56 5.71 1.97 3.30
C ASN A 56 5.08 3.04 2.40
N SER A 57 4.56 4.09 3.00
CA SER A 57 3.80 5.09 2.25
C SER A 57 4.63 5.81 1.20
N ILE A 58 5.91 5.99 1.45
CA ILE A 58 6.78 6.68 0.50
C ILE A 58 6.97 5.87 -0.78
N LEU A 59 7.31 4.58 -0.62
CA LEU A 59 7.54 3.71 -1.77
C LEU A 59 6.24 3.31 -2.47
N CYS A 60 5.18 3.11 -1.71
CA CYS A 60 3.87 2.78 -2.28
C CYS A 60 3.32 3.91 -3.12
N ARG A 61 3.58 5.16 -2.73
CA ARG A 61 3.09 6.32 -3.48
C ARG A 61 3.57 6.28 -4.93
N LYS A 62 4.82 5.90 -5.14
CA LYS A 62 5.37 5.83 -6.48
C LYS A 62 4.63 4.80 -7.34
N ILE A 63 4.35 3.65 -6.77
CA ILE A 63 3.62 2.59 -7.47
C ILE A 63 2.19 3.02 -7.77
N ILE A 64 1.54 3.64 -6.81
CA ILE A 64 0.17 4.09 -6.96
C ILE A 64 0.06 5.19 -8.02
N ASP A 65 1.00 6.13 -8.03
CA ASP A 65 1.00 7.18 -9.02
C ASP A 65 1.15 6.62 -10.43
N GLU A 66 2.03 5.64 -10.61
CA GLU A 66 2.21 4.98 -11.90
C GLU A 66 0.95 4.23 -12.32
N PHE A 67 0.34 3.53 -11.39
CA PHE A 67 -0.86 2.75 -11.66
C PHE A 67 -2.03 3.64 -12.09
N TYR A 68 -2.26 4.71 -11.35
CA TYR A 68 -3.34 5.64 -11.68
C TYR A 68 -3.05 6.46 -12.92
N SER A 69 -1.81 6.71 -13.19
CA SER A 69 -1.40 7.39 -14.41
C SER A 69 -1.81 6.58 -15.64
N GLU A 70 -1.60 5.27 -15.59
CA GLU A 70 -2.01 4.37 -16.66
C GLU A 70 -3.53 4.34 -16.83
N GLU A 71 -4.26 4.32 -15.73
CA GLU A 71 -5.71 4.37 -15.78
C GLU A 71 -6.22 5.66 -16.45
N LYS A 72 -5.59 6.78 -16.15
CA LYS A 72 -5.94 8.05 -16.77
C LYS A 72 -5.70 8.01 -18.27
N TYR A 73 -4.60 7.43 -18.69
CA TYR A 73 -4.31 7.30 -20.11
C TYR A 73 -5.35 6.50 -20.82
N ASP A 74 -5.77 5.40 -20.23
CA ASP A 74 -6.80 4.55 -20.83
C ASP A 74 -8.10 5.32 -21.01
N GLN A 75 -8.46 6.15 -20.05
CA GLN A 75 -9.66 6.96 -20.14
C GLN A 75 -9.60 7.96 -21.29
N TYR A 76 -8.46 8.55 -21.51
CA TYR A 76 -8.30 9.55 -22.55
C TYR A 76 -8.06 8.94 -23.93
N ALA A 77 -7.55 7.75 -23.96
CA ALA A 77 -7.28 7.04 -25.22
C ALA A 77 -8.54 6.43 -25.83
N ALA A 78 -9.57 6.30 -25.05
CA ALA A 78 -10.81 5.70 -25.52
C ALA A 78 -11.68 6.71 -26.37
#